data_bb2a4413b812f7e200c9bed71f167366
#
_entry.id   bb2a4413b812f7e200c9bed71f167366
#
_cell.length_a   1.000
_cell.length_b   1.000
_cell.length_c   1.000
_cell.angle_alpha   90.00
_cell.angle_beta   90.00
_cell.angle_gamma   90.00
#
_symmetry.space_group_name_H-M   'P 1'
#
loop_
_entity.id
_entity.type
_entity.pdbx_description
1 polymer ?
#
loop_
_entity_poly.entity_id
_entity_poly.type
_entity_poly.pdbx_seq_one_letter_code
_entity_poly.pdbx_strand_id
1 'polypeptide(L)' 'MTVVEFKEQMQDLLNRDEEVELDDNLEDIEEWDSLGYVAFLAMAAEFTEKTIKASDVRGAKTVRDLFNLIEGE' A
#
# COMPACT_ATOMS: atom_id res chain seq x y z
N MET A 1 -3.39 3.74 -11.99
CA MET A 1 -2.96 4.61 -10.87
C MET A 1 -1.51 4.99 -11.05
N THR A 2 -1.20 6.27 -10.87
CA THR A 2 0.18 6.74 -10.96
C THR A 2 0.90 6.56 -9.63
N VAL A 3 2.23 6.66 -9.64
CA VAL A 3 3.02 6.59 -8.41
C VAL A 3 2.61 7.71 -7.46
N VAL A 4 2.38 8.91 -7.99
CA VAL A 4 1.98 10.05 -7.16
C VAL A 4 0.65 9.79 -6.47
N GLU A 5 -0.33 9.28 -7.23
CA GLU A 5 -1.63 8.94 -6.66
C GLU A 5 -1.51 7.85 -5.60
N PHE A 6 -0.68 6.85 -5.86
CA PHE A 6 -0.47 5.76 -4.93
C PHE A 6 0.13 6.27 -3.61
N LYS A 7 1.12 7.13 -3.70
CA LYS A 7 1.76 7.69 -2.51
C LYS A 7 0.78 8.51 -1.69
N GLU A 8 -0.06 9.29 -2.37
CA GLU A 8 -1.11 10.08 -1.70
C GLU A 8 -2.12 9.17 -1.01
N GLN A 9 -2.55 8.10 -1.69
CA GLN A 9 -3.50 7.16 -1.10
C GLN A 9 -2.89 6.47 0.12
N MET A 10 -1.63 6.07 0.03
CA MET A 10 -0.94 5.43 1.15
C MET A 10 -0.83 6.39 2.34
N GLN A 11 -0.48 7.63 2.08
CA GLN A 11 -0.36 8.63 3.14
C GLN A 11 -1.72 8.84 3.83
N ASP A 12 -2.80 8.90 3.04
CA ASP A 12 -4.15 9.07 3.58
C ASP A 12 -4.58 7.88 4.41
N LEU A 13 -4.41 6.67 3.88
CA LEU A 13 -4.89 5.49 4.59
C LEU A 13 -4.09 5.20 5.85
N LEU A 14 -2.82 5.61 5.88
CA LEU A 14 -1.97 5.47 7.06
C LEU A 14 -2.11 6.66 8.01
N ASN A 15 -2.79 7.72 7.56
CA ASN A 15 -2.97 8.94 8.33
C ASN A 15 -1.64 9.53 8.79
N ARG A 16 -0.68 9.57 7.88
CA ARG A 16 0.66 10.09 8.14
C ARG A 16 0.79 11.53 7.71
N ASP A 17 1.59 12.28 8.45
CA ASP A 17 1.96 13.64 8.08
C ASP A 17 3.10 13.66 7.06
N GLU A 18 3.94 12.62 7.09
CA GLU A 18 5.09 12.52 6.20
C GLU A 18 4.74 11.79 4.92
N GLU A 19 5.39 12.19 3.83
CA GLU A 19 5.22 11.53 2.55
C GLU A 19 5.78 10.11 2.60
N VAL A 20 5.06 9.19 1.95
CA VAL A 20 5.49 7.80 1.84
C VAL A 20 6.32 7.66 0.57
N GLU A 21 7.48 7.01 0.69
CA GLU A 21 8.35 6.74 -0.46
C GLU A 21 8.26 5.28 -0.87
N LEU A 22 8.44 5.01 -2.17
CA LEU A 22 8.34 3.65 -2.68
C LEU A 22 9.38 2.72 -2.07
N ASP A 23 10.54 3.25 -1.73
CA ASP A 23 11.62 2.44 -1.18
C ASP A 23 11.54 2.27 0.34
N ASP A 24 10.55 2.87 0.98
CA ASP A 24 10.35 2.71 2.41
C ASP A 24 10.02 1.25 2.72
N ASN A 25 10.65 0.73 3.77
CA ASN A 25 10.33 -0.60 4.27
C ASN A 25 9.07 -0.53 5.11
N LEU A 26 8.13 -1.43 4.85
CA LEU A 26 6.88 -1.46 5.59
C LEU A 26 7.11 -1.70 7.08
N GLU A 27 8.17 -2.44 7.43
CA GLU A 27 8.52 -2.68 8.83
C GLU A 27 8.89 -1.41 9.57
N ASP A 28 9.39 -0.40 8.86
CA ASP A 28 9.82 0.86 9.45
C ASP A 28 8.68 1.88 9.54
N ILE A 29 7.52 1.55 8.96
CA ILE A 29 6.35 2.41 9.01
C ILE A 29 5.48 1.98 10.18
N GLU A 30 5.48 2.79 11.24
CA GLU A 30 4.73 2.46 12.45
C GLU A 30 3.23 2.34 12.19
N GLU A 31 2.71 3.13 11.27
CA GLU A 31 1.29 3.13 10.94
C GLU A 31 0.87 1.88 10.15
N TRP A 32 1.84 1.13 9.65
CA TRP A 32 1.56 -0.09 8.90
C TRP A 32 1.33 -1.25 9.88
N ASP A 33 0.09 -1.33 10.35
CA ASP A 33 -0.36 -2.37 11.28
C ASP A 33 -1.56 -3.08 10.65
N SER A 34 -2.30 -3.84 11.43
CA SER A 34 -3.45 -4.59 10.91
C SER A 34 -4.53 -3.67 10.35
N LEU A 35 -4.69 -2.46 10.88
CA LEU A 35 -5.66 -1.51 10.33
C LEU A 35 -5.19 -0.95 8.99
N GLY A 36 -3.92 -0.61 8.88
CA GLY A 36 -3.34 -0.15 7.61
C GLY A 36 -3.43 -1.22 6.54
N TYR A 37 -3.18 -2.45 6.92
CA TYR A 37 -3.27 -3.62 6.06
C TYR A 37 -4.70 -3.76 5.48
N VAL A 38 -5.72 -3.69 6.34
CA VAL A 38 -7.11 -3.79 5.90
C VAL A 38 -7.49 -2.58 5.03
N ALA A 39 -7.04 -1.39 5.42
CA ALA A 39 -7.30 -0.18 4.67
C ALA A 39 -6.67 -0.26 3.27
N PHE A 40 -5.48 -0.84 3.16
CA PHE A 40 -4.85 -1.03 1.87
C PHE A 40 -5.69 -1.94 0.96
N LEU A 41 -6.18 -3.05 1.50
CA LEU A 41 -7.00 -3.96 0.71
C LEU A 41 -8.26 -3.28 0.21
N ALA A 42 -8.89 -2.47 1.04
CA ALA A 42 -10.09 -1.73 0.67
C ALA A 42 -9.78 -0.71 -0.43
N MET A 43 -8.68 0.02 -0.29
CA MET A 43 -8.25 1.00 -1.28
C MET A 43 -7.94 0.32 -2.61
N ALA A 44 -7.20 -0.78 -2.55
CA ALA A 44 -6.80 -1.50 -3.75
C ALA A 44 -8.02 -1.99 -4.54
N ALA A 45 -9.07 -2.40 -3.85
CA ALA A 45 -10.30 -2.87 -4.50
C ALA A 45 -10.96 -1.78 -5.33
N GLU A 46 -10.72 -0.52 -5.02
CA GLU A 46 -11.27 0.60 -5.78
C GLU A 46 -10.47 0.89 -7.05
N PHE A 47 -9.19 0.55 -7.08
CA PHE A 47 -8.28 0.91 -8.16
C PHE A 47 -7.91 -0.24 -9.07
N THR A 48 -8.25 -1.47 -8.72
CA THR A 48 -7.96 -2.61 -9.56
C THR A 48 -9.06 -3.66 -9.43
N GLU A 49 -9.30 -4.38 -10.54
CA GLU A 49 -10.23 -5.49 -10.54
C GLU A 49 -9.55 -6.79 -10.12
N LYS A 50 -8.24 -6.77 -9.99
CA LYS A 50 -7.48 -7.94 -9.56
C LYS A 50 -7.86 -8.30 -8.13
N THR A 51 -7.89 -9.60 -7.87
CA THR A 51 -8.06 -10.09 -6.51
C THR A 51 -6.69 -10.07 -5.82
N ILE A 52 -6.53 -9.16 -4.87
CA ILE A 52 -5.30 -9.09 -4.09
C ILE A 52 -5.55 -9.84 -2.79
N LYS A 53 -4.78 -10.88 -2.57
CA LYS A 53 -4.96 -11.75 -1.41
C LYS A 53 -4.18 -11.21 -0.22
N ALA A 54 -4.66 -11.55 0.97
CA ALA A 54 -3.98 -11.20 2.21
C ALA A 54 -2.52 -11.68 2.21
N SER A 55 -2.28 -12.87 1.68
CA SER A 55 -0.91 -13.42 1.61
C SER A 55 -0.01 -12.59 0.71
N ASP A 56 -0.55 -11.99 -0.35
CA ASP A 56 0.23 -11.12 -1.23
C ASP A 56 0.71 -9.88 -0.49
N VAL A 57 -0.16 -9.30 0.31
CA VAL A 57 0.18 -8.11 1.07
C VAL A 57 1.19 -8.43 2.16
N ARG A 58 1.04 -9.58 2.82
CA ARG A 58 1.98 -10.01 3.85
C ARG A 58 3.38 -10.27 3.29
N GLY A 59 3.45 -10.67 2.02
CA GLY A 59 4.74 -10.89 1.37
C GLY A 59 5.44 -9.62 0.93
N ALA A 60 4.73 -8.50 0.94
CA ALA A 60 5.30 -7.21 0.55
C ALA A 60 6.26 -6.72 1.63
N LYS A 61 7.41 -6.21 1.22
CA LYS A 61 8.43 -5.71 2.15
C LYS A 61 8.55 -4.20 2.07
N THR A 62 8.29 -3.63 0.90
CA THR A 62 8.40 -2.19 0.66
C THR A 62 7.09 -1.66 0.14
N VAL A 63 6.97 -0.33 0.17
CA VAL A 63 5.81 0.36 -0.40
C VAL A 63 5.72 0.05 -1.90
N ARG A 64 6.86 -0.05 -2.59
CA ARG A 64 6.91 -0.39 -4.01
C ARG A 64 6.25 -1.75 -4.27
N ASP A 65 6.46 -2.71 -3.39
CA ASP A 65 5.86 -4.04 -3.54
C ASP A 65 4.34 -3.94 -3.52
N LEU A 66 3.79 -3.09 -2.65
CA LEU A 66 2.35 -2.86 -2.59
C LEU A 66 1.84 -2.21 -3.88
N PHE A 67 2.59 -1.23 -4.39
CA PHE A 67 2.23 -0.59 -5.65
C PHE A 67 2.17 -1.62 -6.79
N ASN A 68 3.14 -2.52 -6.81
CA ASN A 68 3.21 -3.55 -7.85
C ASN A 68 2.03 -4.53 -7.77
N LEU A 69 1.47 -4.74 -6.59
CA LEU A 69 0.28 -5.60 -6.46
C LEU A 69 -0.92 -5.00 -7.20
N ILE A 70 -0.99 -3.69 -7.26
CA ILE A 70 -2.10 -2.99 -7.93
C ILE A 70 -1.80 -2.82 -9.43
N GLU A 71 -0.62 -2.31 -9.76
CA GLU A 71 -0.25 -1.93 -11.13
C GLU A 71 0.67 -2.93 -11.81
N GLY A 72 1.27 -3.82 -11.05
CA GLY A 72 2.22 -4.78 -11.60
C GLY A 72 1.53 -5.90 -12.37
N GLU A 73 2.34 -6.65 -13.02
CA GLU A 73 1.90 -7.80 -13.80
C GLU A 73 1.95 -9.09 -13.01
#